data_467620e0042c4659e7f1760038d82e3e
#
_entry.id   467620e0042c4659e7f1760038d82e3e
#
_cell.length_a   1.000
_cell.length_b   1.000
_cell.length_c   1.000
_cell.angle_alpha   90.00
_cell.angle_beta   90.00
_cell.angle_gamma   90.00
#
_symmetry.space_group_name_H-M   'P 1'
#
loop_
_entity.id
_entity.type
_entity.pdbx_description
1 polymer ?
#
loop_
_entity_poly.entity_id
_entity_poly.type
_entity_poly.pdbx_seq_one_letter_code
_entity_poly.pdbx_strand_id
1 'polypeptide(L)'
;MPLSLYQTVKSAITVRQVGEMYGMGPDRHGMVCCPFHSDNHPSMKLNDTYYYCFGCGANGDAIDLTAKLFDLNPRQAAEKLASD
;
A
#
# COMPACT_ATOMS: atom_id res chain seq x y z
N MET A 1 16.96 8.13 -19.25
CA MET A 1 15.52 8.43 -19.35
C MET A 1 14.99 8.78 -17.95
N PRO A 2 14.23 9.86 -17.82
CA PRO A 2 13.62 10.14 -16.52
C PRO A 2 12.57 9.08 -16.20
N LEU A 3 12.48 8.72 -14.92
CA LEU A 3 11.46 7.81 -14.46
C LEU A 3 10.09 8.49 -14.51
N SER A 4 9.03 7.71 -14.74
CA SER A 4 7.67 8.23 -14.60
C SER A 4 7.40 8.55 -13.14
N LEU A 5 6.35 9.33 -12.87
CA LEU A 5 5.91 9.61 -11.51
C LEU A 5 5.69 8.31 -10.73
N TYR A 6 5.05 7.32 -11.35
CA TYR A 6 4.78 6.03 -10.71
C TYR A 6 6.07 5.31 -10.33
N GLN A 7 7.04 5.25 -11.24
CA GLN A 7 8.31 4.58 -10.97
C GLN A 7 9.12 5.31 -9.91
N THR A 8 9.13 6.62 -9.93
CA THR A 8 9.82 7.44 -8.93
C THR A 8 9.25 7.18 -7.54
N VAL A 9 7.92 7.20 -7.41
CA VAL A 9 7.25 6.97 -6.14
C VAL A 9 7.51 5.54 -5.65
N LYS A 10 7.37 4.55 -6.53
CA LYS A 10 7.58 3.14 -6.14
C LYS A 10 9.03 2.85 -5.75
N SER A 11 9.98 3.58 -6.31
CA SER A 11 11.40 3.44 -5.94
C SER A 11 11.73 4.10 -4.61
N ALA A 12 10.95 5.11 -4.21
CA ALA A 12 11.22 5.91 -3.03
C ALA A 12 10.57 5.36 -1.76
N ILE A 13 9.53 4.53 -1.89
CA ILE A 13 8.76 4.05 -0.73
C ILE A 13 8.36 2.59 -0.93
N THR A 14 8.44 1.80 0.16
CA THR A 14 7.96 0.42 0.15
C THR A 14 6.48 0.39 0.52
N VAL A 15 5.80 -0.72 0.16
CA VAL A 15 4.41 -0.93 0.57
C VAL A 15 4.29 -0.97 2.09
N ARG A 16 5.27 -1.56 2.77
CA ARG A 16 5.30 -1.57 4.23
C ARG A 16 5.37 -0.16 4.81
N GLN A 17 6.19 0.71 4.22
CA GLN A 17 6.28 2.11 4.64
C GLN A 17 4.96 2.86 4.43
N VAL A 18 4.25 2.55 3.35
CA VAL A 18 2.90 3.10 3.13
C VAL A 18 1.97 2.71 4.28
N GLY A 19 1.99 1.45 4.68
CA GLY A 19 1.19 0.97 5.80
C GLY A 19 1.54 1.67 7.11
N GLU A 20 2.83 1.87 7.37
CA GLU A 20 3.27 2.59 8.56
C GLU A 20 2.84 4.06 8.52
N MET A 21 3.00 4.71 7.38
CA MET A 21 2.69 6.13 7.19
C MET A 21 1.20 6.42 7.37
N TYR A 22 0.33 5.52 6.94
CA TYR A 22 -1.11 5.71 7.01
C TYR A 22 -1.78 4.98 8.17
N GLY A 23 -1.00 4.57 9.16
CA GLY A 23 -1.55 4.07 10.41
C GLY A 23 -2.08 2.65 10.39
N MET A 24 -1.68 1.84 9.41
CA MET A 24 -2.09 0.43 9.37
C MET A 24 -1.42 -0.42 10.45
N GLY A 25 -0.26 0.02 10.96
CA GLY A 25 0.42 -0.64 12.07
C GLY A 25 0.90 -2.05 11.76
N PRO A 26 1.68 -2.26 10.67
CA PRO A 26 2.17 -3.60 10.37
C PRO A 26 3.03 -4.13 11.50
N ASP A 27 2.85 -5.42 11.81
CA ASP A 27 3.68 -6.07 12.82
C ASP A 27 5.06 -6.38 12.24
N ARG A 28 5.90 -7.08 13.02
CA ARG A 28 7.27 -7.40 12.59
C ARG A 28 7.34 -8.25 11.32
N HIS A 29 6.25 -8.93 10.99
CA HIS A 29 6.13 -9.74 9.77
C HIS A 29 5.47 -9.00 8.62
N GLY A 30 5.09 -7.72 8.82
CA GLY A 30 4.39 -6.92 7.82
C GLY A 30 2.91 -7.25 7.70
N MET A 31 2.33 -7.91 8.70
CA MET A 31 0.93 -8.29 8.67
C MET A 31 0.04 -7.19 9.25
N VAL A 32 -1.09 -6.96 8.58
CA VAL A 32 -2.11 -5.99 9.00
C VAL A 32 -3.50 -6.61 8.83
N CYS A 33 -4.48 -6.05 9.54
CA CYS A 33 -5.88 -6.35 9.24
C CYS A 33 -6.23 -5.69 7.91
N CYS A 34 -6.87 -6.44 7.02
CA CYS A 34 -7.23 -5.92 5.69
C CYS A 34 -8.30 -4.83 5.82
N PRO A 35 -8.07 -3.62 5.28
CA PRO A 35 -9.06 -2.55 5.35
C PRO A 35 -10.17 -2.67 4.30
N PHE A 36 -10.07 -3.65 3.39
CA PHE A 36 -10.97 -3.76 2.24
C PHE A 36 -12.11 -4.76 2.47
N HIS A 37 -12.11 -5.44 3.62
CA HIS A 37 -13.22 -6.29 4.05
C HIS A 37 -13.26 -6.31 5.57
N SER A 38 -14.35 -6.81 6.13
CA SER A 38 -14.49 -6.94 7.58
C SER A 38 -13.59 -8.07 8.06
N ASP A 39 -12.57 -7.74 8.85
CA ASP A 39 -11.55 -8.69 9.27
C ASP A 39 -11.12 -8.40 10.71
N ASN A 40 -11.12 -9.43 11.54
CA ASN A 40 -10.69 -9.34 12.93
C ASN A 40 -9.27 -9.87 13.15
N HIS A 41 -8.64 -10.38 12.09
CA HIS A 41 -7.32 -11.01 12.17
C HIS A 41 -6.40 -10.42 11.13
N PRO A 42 -5.09 -10.32 11.42
CA PRO A 42 -4.14 -9.90 10.39
C PRO A 42 -4.12 -10.91 9.24
N SER A 43 -4.68 -10.53 8.12
CA SER A 43 -4.77 -11.39 6.94
C SER A 43 -4.10 -10.81 5.70
N MET A 44 -3.62 -9.56 5.76
CA MET A 44 -2.95 -8.92 4.65
C MET A 44 -1.48 -8.72 4.98
N LYS A 45 -0.62 -9.13 4.05
CA LYS A 45 0.83 -8.95 4.19
C LYS A 45 1.29 -7.77 3.35
N LEU A 46 2.06 -6.87 3.97
CA LEU A 46 2.71 -5.76 3.31
C LEU A 46 4.18 -6.14 3.08
N ASN A 47 4.53 -6.37 1.82
CA ASN A 47 5.92 -6.63 1.42
C ASN A 47 6.58 -5.34 0.96
N ASP A 48 7.80 -5.40 0.45
CA ASP A 48 8.48 -4.20 -0.01
C ASP A 48 7.87 -3.66 -1.30
N THR A 49 7.51 -4.54 -2.24
CA THR A 49 7.05 -4.14 -3.57
C THR A 49 5.57 -4.37 -3.82
N TYR A 50 4.90 -5.17 -2.96
CA TYR A 50 3.48 -5.47 -3.16
C TYR A 50 2.83 -5.83 -1.83
N TYR A 51 1.48 -5.80 -1.82
CA TYR A 51 0.69 -6.35 -0.73
C TYR A 51 -0.21 -7.45 -1.25
N TYR A 52 -0.59 -8.35 -0.35
CA TYR A 52 -1.53 -9.43 -0.68
C TYR A 52 -2.38 -9.75 0.55
N CYS A 53 -3.70 -9.80 0.37
CA CYS A 53 -4.62 -10.22 1.42
C CYS A 53 -5.01 -11.68 1.20
N PHE A 54 -4.68 -12.52 2.16
CA PHE A 54 -5.02 -13.95 2.11
C PHE A 54 -6.51 -14.21 2.35
N GLY A 55 -7.23 -13.21 2.88
CA GLY A 55 -8.66 -13.33 3.14
C GLY A 55 -9.54 -13.01 1.94
N CYS A 56 -9.21 -11.96 1.17
CA CYS A 56 -10.05 -11.52 0.06
C CYS A 56 -9.34 -11.46 -1.29
N GLY A 57 -8.03 -11.74 -1.34
CA GLY A 57 -7.26 -11.74 -2.58
C GLY A 57 -6.85 -10.36 -3.07
N ALA A 58 -7.13 -9.30 -2.33
CA ALA A 58 -6.69 -7.95 -2.72
C ALA A 58 -5.16 -7.91 -2.80
N ASN A 59 -4.64 -7.29 -3.85
CA ASN A 59 -3.20 -7.18 -4.06
C ASN A 59 -2.87 -5.96 -4.90
N GLY A 60 -1.60 -5.57 -4.90
CA GLY A 60 -1.13 -4.43 -5.66
C GLY A 60 0.17 -3.88 -5.11
N ASP A 61 0.59 -2.74 -5.65
CA ASP A 61 1.80 -2.05 -5.21
C ASP A 61 1.45 -0.90 -4.24
N ALA A 62 2.46 -0.07 -3.91
CA ALA A 62 2.27 1.05 -2.99
C ALA A 62 1.22 2.05 -3.51
N ILE A 63 1.21 2.29 -4.81
CA ILE A 63 0.25 3.21 -5.41
C ILE A 63 -1.16 2.61 -5.37
N ASP A 64 -1.30 1.32 -5.67
CA ASP A 64 -2.59 0.63 -5.60
C ASP A 64 -3.15 0.64 -4.18
N LEU A 65 -2.31 0.41 -3.18
CA LEU A 65 -2.72 0.43 -1.78
C LEU A 65 -3.24 1.82 -1.40
N THR A 66 -2.49 2.86 -1.73
CA THR A 66 -2.88 4.24 -1.44
C THR A 66 -4.18 4.61 -2.15
N ALA A 67 -4.31 4.24 -3.41
CA ALA A 67 -5.52 4.50 -4.18
C ALA A 67 -6.75 3.88 -3.53
N LYS A 68 -6.65 2.65 -3.07
CA LYS A 68 -7.77 1.98 -2.41
C LYS A 68 -8.07 2.56 -1.03
N LEU A 69 -7.04 2.90 -0.26
CA LEU A 69 -7.23 3.44 1.10
C LEU A 69 -7.99 4.78 1.08
N PHE A 70 -7.76 5.60 0.08
CA PHE A 70 -8.30 6.96 0.04
C PHE A 70 -9.28 7.17 -1.12
N ASP A 71 -9.66 6.10 -1.82
CA ASP A 71 -10.58 6.16 -2.95
C ASP A 71 -10.10 7.15 -4.03
N LEU A 72 -8.85 7.00 -4.43
CA LEU A 72 -8.19 7.84 -5.42
C LEU A 72 -7.91 7.05 -6.69
N ASN A 73 -7.75 7.76 -7.82
CA ASN A 73 -7.20 7.10 -9.02
C ASN A 73 -5.68 6.93 -8.84
N PRO A 74 -5.02 6.09 -9.69
CA PRO A 74 -3.58 5.84 -9.51
C PRO A 74 -2.71 7.09 -9.57
N ARG A 75 -3.04 8.05 -10.42
CA ARG A 75 -2.27 9.28 -10.50
C ARG A 75 -2.39 10.11 -9.24
N GLN A 76 -3.60 10.25 -8.70
CA GLN A 76 -3.83 10.97 -7.45
C GLN A 76 -3.10 10.29 -6.30
N ALA A 77 -3.12 8.95 -6.27
CA ALA A 77 -2.41 8.19 -5.25
C ALA A 77 -0.90 8.43 -5.33
N ALA A 78 -0.33 8.42 -6.53
CA ALA A 78 1.09 8.67 -6.73
C ALA A 78 1.47 10.09 -6.30
N GLU A 79 0.65 11.07 -6.63
CA GLU A 79 0.87 12.46 -6.23
C GLU A 79 0.79 12.62 -4.72
N LYS A 80 -0.16 11.94 -4.07
CA LYS A 80 -0.28 11.96 -2.61
C LYS A 80 0.95 11.37 -1.95
N LEU A 81 1.42 10.23 -2.42
CA LEU A 81 2.63 9.60 -1.88
C LEU A 81 3.86 10.48 -2.08
N ALA A 82 3.96 11.16 -3.21
CA ALA A 82 5.08 12.06 -3.48
C ALA A 82 5.05 13.28 -2.55
N SER A 83 3.86 13.72 -2.12
CA SER A 83 3.70 14.85 -1.20
C SER A 83 3.85 14.45 0.26
N ASP A 84 3.45 13.26 0.60
CA ASP A 84 3.53 12.75 1.96
C ASP A 84 4.91 12.15 2.25
#